data_7965bf5967098d7a663aafa1366431ac
#
_entry.id   7965bf5967098d7a663aafa1366431ac
#
_cell.length_a   1.000
_cell.length_b   1.000
_cell.length_c   1.000
_cell.angle_alpha   90.00
_cell.angle_beta   90.00
_cell.angle_gamma   90.00
#
_symmetry.space_group_name_H-M   'P 1'
#
loop_
_entity.id
_entity.type
_entity.pdbx_description
1 polymer ?
#
loop_
_entity_poly.entity_id
_entity_poly.type
_entity_poly.pdbx_seq_one_letter_code
_entity_poly.pdbx_strand_id
1 'polypeptide(L)'
;MNKNVDFSLKIALMVLIWLIWWSAAEAPFSYVLDLFIIMEGVLLTFPLVGLGRKILDQQQTMNRAVWITTFVHFGLGITFGVPIVRAVVTHQDWTDFLLPIPSEIGLALVITTGAASLLVVINLALKGFGAPFFIAFSRKLAVDWMYAWTRNPMVFAGLSFLLSLGIWFQSALFVLWALLLFAPALLFFVKVYEERELEIRFGASYLEYKSRTPMLFPRRPRD
;
A
#
# COMPACT_ATOMS: atom_id res chain seq x y z
N MET A 1 5.87 -25.89 -6.62
CA MET A 1 7.10 -25.15 -6.95
C MET A 1 8.14 -25.39 -5.88
N ASN A 2 9.41 -25.44 -6.23
CA ASN A 2 10.51 -25.55 -5.27
C ASN A 2 10.54 -24.26 -4.42
N LYS A 3 10.55 -24.40 -3.08
CA LYS A 3 10.56 -23.25 -2.13
C LYS A 3 11.73 -22.30 -2.39
N ASN A 4 12.86 -22.83 -2.84
CA ASN A 4 14.06 -22.06 -3.16
C ASN A 4 13.85 -21.14 -4.39
N VAL A 5 13.11 -21.62 -5.41
CA VAL A 5 12.80 -20.83 -6.61
C VAL A 5 11.83 -19.68 -6.26
N ASP A 6 10.81 -19.94 -5.45
CA ASP A 6 9.88 -18.90 -4.98
C ASP A 6 10.61 -17.80 -4.19
N PHE A 7 11.48 -18.21 -3.26
CA PHE A 7 12.26 -17.30 -2.44
C PHE A 7 13.23 -16.45 -3.30
N SER A 8 13.98 -17.09 -4.21
CA SER A 8 14.92 -16.37 -5.08
C SER A 8 14.21 -15.38 -6.00
N LEU A 9 13.05 -15.75 -6.56
CA LEU A 9 12.26 -14.83 -7.37
C LEU A 9 11.80 -13.60 -6.57
N LYS A 10 11.28 -13.81 -5.37
CA LYS A 10 10.82 -12.69 -4.52
C LYS A 10 11.95 -11.73 -4.16
N ILE A 11 13.13 -12.26 -3.84
CA ILE A 11 14.32 -11.43 -3.61
C ILE A 11 14.68 -10.65 -4.88
N ALA A 12 14.72 -11.29 -6.03
CA ALA A 12 15.04 -10.63 -7.30
C ALA A 12 14.05 -9.50 -7.60
N LEU A 13 12.74 -9.73 -7.40
CA LEU A 13 11.71 -8.71 -7.57
C LEU A 13 11.87 -7.55 -6.58
N MET A 14 12.22 -7.82 -5.31
CA MET A 14 12.47 -6.78 -4.32
C MET A 14 13.69 -5.92 -4.67
N VAL A 15 14.78 -6.56 -5.10
CA VAL A 15 15.98 -5.85 -5.57
C VAL A 15 15.65 -4.97 -6.78
N LEU A 16 14.86 -5.51 -7.72
CA LEU A 16 14.43 -4.75 -8.89
C LEU A 16 13.56 -3.53 -8.52
N ILE A 17 12.60 -3.69 -7.62
CA ILE A 17 11.80 -2.54 -7.09
C ILE A 17 12.73 -1.52 -6.46
N TRP A 18 13.66 -1.94 -5.62
CA TRP A 18 14.59 -1.04 -4.95
C TRP A 18 15.45 -0.28 -5.96
N LEU A 19 15.96 -0.93 -7.00
CA LEU A 19 16.72 -0.29 -8.07
C LEU A 19 15.88 0.72 -8.86
N ILE A 20 14.61 0.40 -9.13
CA ILE A 20 13.67 1.32 -9.79
C ILE A 20 13.43 2.55 -8.91
N TRP A 21 13.18 2.37 -7.62
CA TRP A 21 12.99 3.47 -6.68
C TRP A 21 14.24 4.33 -6.52
N TRP A 22 15.40 3.68 -6.44
CA TRP A 22 16.68 4.39 -6.40
C TRP A 22 16.87 5.24 -7.66
N SER A 23 16.68 4.67 -8.83
CA SER A 23 16.76 5.40 -10.11
C SER A 23 15.78 6.56 -10.17
N ALA A 24 14.55 6.36 -9.64
CA ALA A 24 13.57 7.42 -9.56
C ALA A 24 13.97 8.52 -8.57
N ALA A 25 14.61 8.18 -7.46
CA ALA A 25 15.10 9.17 -6.48
C ALA A 25 16.24 10.04 -7.04
N GLU A 26 17.18 9.42 -7.75
CA GLU A 26 18.37 10.09 -8.32
C GLU A 26 18.07 10.87 -9.62
N ALA A 27 16.91 10.65 -10.25
CA ALA A 27 16.56 11.34 -11.49
C ALA A 27 16.46 12.86 -11.25
N PRO A 28 17.03 13.68 -12.15
CA PRO A 28 16.94 15.14 -12.04
C PRO A 28 15.49 15.60 -12.08
N PHE A 29 15.19 16.71 -11.39
CA PHE A 29 13.85 17.30 -11.41
C PHE A 29 13.49 17.79 -12.82
N SER A 30 12.30 17.46 -13.24
CA SER A 30 11.67 17.97 -14.46
C SER A 30 10.17 18.16 -14.21
N TYR A 31 9.71 19.41 -14.21
CA TYR A 31 8.31 19.74 -13.89
C TYR A 31 7.30 18.87 -14.66
N VAL A 32 7.45 18.75 -15.97
CA VAL A 32 6.52 17.99 -16.83
C VAL A 32 6.64 16.49 -16.58
N LEU A 33 7.87 15.96 -16.47
CA LEU A 33 8.10 14.53 -16.27
C LEU A 33 7.65 14.10 -14.89
N ASP A 34 7.96 14.87 -13.85
CA ASP A 34 7.57 14.54 -12.48
C ASP A 34 6.08 14.63 -12.27
N LEU A 35 5.41 15.66 -12.82
CA LEU A 35 3.96 15.73 -12.82
C LEU A 35 3.34 14.49 -13.48
N PHE A 36 3.86 14.12 -14.67
CA PHE A 36 3.40 12.93 -15.38
C PHE A 36 3.60 11.65 -14.53
N ILE A 37 4.80 11.43 -13.98
CA ILE A 37 5.11 10.26 -13.16
C ILE A 37 4.21 10.19 -11.92
N ILE A 38 4.04 11.32 -11.21
CA ILE A 38 3.27 11.38 -9.97
C ILE A 38 1.78 11.14 -10.23
N MET A 39 1.25 11.64 -11.33
CA MET A 39 -0.18 11.51 -11.67
C MET A 39 -0.46 10.16 -12.35
N GLU A 40 0.19 9.88 -13.48
CA GLU A 40 -0.08 8.71 -14.32
C GLU A 40 0.38 7.41 -13.65
N GLY A 41 1.46 7.45 -12.88
CA GLY A 41 1.93 6.27 -12.14
C GLY A 41 0.85 5.70 -11.23
N VAL A 42 0.12 6.57 -10.51
CA VAL A 42 -1.00 6.14 -9.66
C VAL A 42 -2.19 5.66 -10.50
N LEU A 43 -2.50 6.33 -11.62
CA LEU A 43 -3.61 5.95 -12.50
C LEU A 43 -3.41 4.57 -13.14
N LEU A 44 -2.16 4.16 -13.41
CA LEU A 44 -1.83 2.82 -13.91
C LEU A 44 -2.21 1.69 -12.92
N THR A 45 -2.44 2.00 -11.67
CA THR A 45 -2.95 1.02 -10.68
C THR A 45 -4.31 0.45 -11.08
N PHE A 46 -5.20 1.25 -11.67
CA PHE A 46 -6.56 0.78 -12.03
C PHE A 46 -6.54 -0.34 -13.07
N PRO A 47 -5.89 -0.22 -14.25
CA PRO A 47 -5.79 -1.32 -15.20
C PRO A 47 -4.98 -2.50 -14.66
N LEU A 48 -3.91 -2.29 -13.89
CA LEU A 48 -3.13 -3.35 -13.25
C LEU A 48 -4.02 -4.21 -12.34
N VAL A 49 -4.77 -3.58 -11.44
CA VAL A 49 -5.68 -4.23 -10.49
C VAL A 49 -6.82 -4.94 -11.23
N GLY A 50 -7.43 -4.28 -12.22
CA GLY A 50 -8.50 -4.86 -13.03
C GLY A 50 -8.06 -6.11 -13.78
N LEU A 51 -6.86 -6.08 -14.38
CA LEU A 51 -6.28 -7.24 -15.07
C LEU A 51 -5.95 -8.35 -14.07
N GLY A 52 -5.29 -8.01 -12.96
CA GLY A 52 -4.97 -8.97 -11.90
C GLY A 52 -6.22 -9.67 -11.37
N ARG A 53 -7.30 -8.94 -11.13
CA ARG A 53 -8.60 -9.47 -10.72
C ARG A 53 -9.19 -10.42 -11.77
N LYS A 54 -9.21 -10.02 -13.03
CA LYS A 54 -9.73 -10.86 -14.13
C LYS A 54 -8.98 -12.19 -14.23
N ILE A 55 -7.64 -12.16 -14.11
CA ILE A 55 -6.83 -13.36 -14.16
C ILE A 55 -7.05 -14.23 -12.89
N LEU A 56 -7.21 -13.61 -11.72
CA LEU A 56 -7.46 -14.31 -10.47
C LEU A 56 -8.79 -15.09 -10.49
N ASP A 57 -9.83 -14.51 -11.08
CA ASP A 57 -11.17 -15.12 -11.15
C ASP A 57 -11.27 -16.27 -12.17
N GLN A 58 -10.34 -16.39 -13.14
CA GLN A 58 -10.35 -17.48 -14.14
C GLN A 58 -10.09 -18.86 -13.53
N GLN A 59 -9.24 -18.95 -12.51
CA GLN A 59 -8.92 -20.20 -11.80
C GLN A 59 -8.62 -19.88 -10.34
N GLN A 60 -9.54 -20.22 -9.46
CA GLN A 60 -9.47 -19.91 -8.03
C GLN A 60 -8.69 -20.99 -7.25
N THR A 61 -7.40 -21.19 -7.62
CA THR A 61 -6.52 -22.11 -6.90
C THR A 61 -5.53 -21.30 -6.03
N MET A 62 -5.18 -21.86 -4.86
CA MET A 62 -4.25 -21.23 -3.93
C MET A 62 -2.91 -20.86 -4.61
N ASN A 63 -2.32 -21.79 -5.37
CA ASN A 63 -1.04 -21.55 -6.04
C ASN A 63 -1.14 -20.38 -7.03
N ARG A 64 -2.22 -20.32 -7.80
CA ARG A 64 -2.41 -19.25 -8.78
C ARG A 64 -2.66 -17.91 -8.09
N ALA A 65 -3.46 -17.89 -7.02
CA ALA A 65 -3.67 -16.69 -6.23
C ALA A 65 -2.35 -16.11 -5.72
N VAL A 66 -1.50 -16.94 -5.11
CA VAL A 66 -0.17 -16.51 -4.63
C VAL A 66 0.68 -15.90 -5.74
N TRP A 67 0.72 -16.53 -6.93
CA TRP A 67 1.52 -16.04 -8.04
C TRP A 67 1.01 -14.72 -8.59
N ILE A 68 -0.28 -14.64 -8.88
CA ILE A 68 -0.89 -13.41 -9.42
C ILE A 68 -0.72 -12.27 -8.41
N THR A 69 -0.93 -12.56 -7.12
CA THR A 69 -0.77 -11.57 -6.07
C THR A 69 0.69 -11.09 -5.96
N THR A 70 1.67 -11.98 -6.13
CA THR A 70 3.09 -11.58 -6.19
C THR A 70 3.33 -10.56 -7.30
N PHE A 71 2.84 -10.80 -8.52
CA PHE A 71 3.03 -9.90 -9.65
C PHE A 71 2.20 -8.62 -9.54
N VAL A 72 0.98 -8.69 -9.01
CA VAL A 72 0.16 -7.49 -8.74
C VAL A 72 0.86 -6.60 -7.72
N HIS A 73 1.34 -7.15 -6.60
CA HIS A 73 2.08 -6.36 -5.61
C HIS A 73 3.41 -5.81 -6.14
N PHE A 74 4.10 -6.56 -7.00
CA PHE A 74 5.27 -6.05 -7.70
C PHE A 74 4.91 -4.84 -8.57
N GLY A 75 3.83 -4.93 -9.34
CA GLY A 75 3.29 -3.82 -10.13
C GLY A 75 2.88 -2.62 -9.25
N LEU A 76 2.24 -2.87 -8.09
CA LEU A 76 1.92 -1.81 -7.12
C LEU A 76 3.18 -1.17 -6.52
N GLY A 77 4.24 -1.94 -6.31
CA GLY A 77 5.54 -1.40 -5.92
C GLY A 77 6.09 -0.38 -6.92
N ILE A 78 5.75 -0.51 -8.20
CA ILE A 78 6.10 0.45 -9.24
C ILE A 78 5.06 1.59 -9.29
N THR A 79 3.77 1.27 -9.48
CA THR A 79 2.71 2.27 -9.72
C THR A 79 2.41 3.15 -8.51
N PHE A 80 2.66 2.69 -7.30
CA PHE A 80 2.59 3.48 -6.07
C PHE A 80 3.96 3.99 -5.61
N GLY A 81 4.97 3.12 -5.64
CA GLY A 81 6.27 3.44 -5.06
C GLY A 81 7.01 4.53 -5.83
N VAL A 82 7.04 4.48 -7.17
CA VAL A 82 7.72 5.50 -7.98
C VAL A 82 7.07 6.88 -7.81
N PRO A 83 5.74 7.06 -7.92
CA PRO A 83 5.09 8.33 -7.61
C PRO A 83 5.36 8.86 -6.20
N ILE A 84 5.33 7.98 -5.17
CA ILE A 84 5.65 8.37 -3.79
C ILE A 84 7.09 8.87 -3.70
N VAL A 85 8.05 8.11 -4.23
CA VAL A 85 9.48 8.50 -4.21
C VAL A 85 9.66 9.84 -4.89
N ARG A 86 9.12 10.04 -6.11
CA ARG A 86 9.23 11.32 -6.81
C ARG A 86 8.58 12.46 -6.03
N ALA A 87 7.35 12.27 -5.54
CA ALA A 87 6.66 13.29 -4.75
C ALA A 87 7.44 13.68 -3.47
N VAL A 88 8.12 12.71 -2.84
CA VAL A 88 8.94 12.96 -1.65
C VAL A 88 10.23 13.67 -1.99
N VAL A 89 10.99 13.22 -3.00
CA VAL A 89 12.31 13.81 -3.29
C VAL A 89 12.20 15.17 -3.97
N THR A 90 11.11 15.44 -4.68
CA THR A 90 10.89 16.72 -5.39
C THR A 90 9.97 17.68 -4.65
N HIS A 91 9.53 17.37 -3.41
CA HIS A 91 8.56 18.22 -2.71
C HIS A 91 9.00 19.68 -2.56
N GLN A 92 10.30 19.95 -2.47
CA GLN A 92 10.86 21.30 -2.35
C GLN A 92 10.85 22.09 -3.67
N ASP A 93 10.75 21.41 -4.81
CA ASP A 93 10.69 22.04 -6.13
C ASP A 93 9.25 22.50 -6.47
N TRP A 94 8.24 22.03 -5.72
CA TRP A 94 6.82 22.40 -5.85
C TRP A 94 6.48 23.50 -4.85
N THR A 95 6.92 24.72 -5.12
CA THR A 95 6.79 25.87 -4.20
C THR A 95 5.40 26.49 -4.14
N ASP A 96 4.50 26.09 -5.06
CA ASP A 96 3.14 26.62 -5.11
C ASP A 96 2.24 25.92 -4.08
N PHE A 97 1.35 26.67 -3.46
CA PHE A 97 0.36 26.18 -2.48
C PHE A 97 0.96 25.60 -1.19
N LEU A 98 1.62 26.45 -0.42
CA LEU A 98 2.07 26.10 0.92
C LEU A 98 0.90 25.95 1.88
N LEU A 99 0.93 24.90 2.71
CA LEU A 99 0.01 24.76 3.84
C LEU A 99 0.46 25.66 4.99
N PRO A 100 -0.41 26.54 5.52
CA PRO A 100 -0.08 27.44 6.63
C PRO A 100 -0.11 26.69 7.98
N ILE A 101 0.53 25.52 8.05
CA ILE A 101 0.62 24.67 9.25
C ILE A 101 2.09 24.60 9.65
N PRO A 102 2.44 24.82 10.94
CA PRO A 102 3.82 24.66 11.40
C PRO A 102 4.38 23.25 11.08
N SER A 103 5.58 23.18 10.54
CA SER A 103 6.22 21.91 10.13
C SER A 103 6.42 20.95 11.31
N GLU A 104 6.57 21.50 12.54
CA GLU A 104 6.71 20.72 13.78
C GLU A 104 5.46 19.86 14.06
N ILE A 105 4.28 20.36 13.73
CA ILE A 105 3.04 19.58 13.84
C ILE A 105 3.07 18.42 12.84
N GLY A 106 3.48 18.69 11.60
CA GLY A 106 3.67 17.66 10.58
C GLY A 106 4.68 16.60 11.01
N LEU A 107 5.81 17.00 11.56
CA LEU A 107 6.83 16.08 12.06
C LEU A 107 6.30 15.19 13.19
N ALA A 108 5.57 15.77 14.16
CA ALA A 108 4.96 15.01 15.24
C ALA A 108 3.94 13.98 14.71
N LEU A 109 3.16 14.36 13.69
CA LEU A 109 2.24 13.44 13.01
C LEU A 109 3.00 12.32 12.25
N VAL A 110 4.10 12.63 11.56
CA VAL A 110 4.94 11.63 10.86
C VAL A 110 5.49 10.61 11.86
N ILE A 111 6.02 11.05 12.99
CA ILE A 111 6.54 10.16 14.04
C ILE A 111 5.41 9.25 14.57
N THR A 112 4.26 9.83 14.89
CA THR A 112 3.13 9.09 15.47
C THR A 112 2.54 8.08 14.48
N THR A 113 2.29 8.49 13.23
CA THR A 113 1.71 7.62 12.20
C THR A 113 2.72 6.59 11.69
N GLY A 114 4.01 6.94 11.67
CA GLY A 114 5.11 6.02 11.38
C GLY A 114 5.22 4.92 12.44
N ALA A 115 5.15 5.28 13.72
CA ALA A 115 5.11 4.31 14.82
C ALA A 115 3.87 3.42 14.73
N ALA A 116 2.69 3.97 14.43
CA ALA A 116 1.46 3.20 14.21
C ALA A 116 1.61 2.22 13.05
N SER A 117 2.20 2.66 11.93
CA SER A 117 2.48 1.80 10.75
C SER A 117 3.40 0.64 11.11
N LEU A 118 4.46 0.90 11.88
CA LEU A 118 5.37 -0.14 12.36
C LEU A 118 4.65 -1.15 13.27
N LEU A 119 3.80 -0.68 14.19
CA LEU A 119 3.01 -1.56 15.06
C LEU A 119 2.04 -2.45 14.26
N VAL A 120 1.45 -1.95 13.18
CA VAL A 120 0.58 -2.77 12.29
C VAL A 120 1.41 -3.86 11.60
N VAL A 121 2.62 -3.55 11.12
CA VAL A 121 3.52 -4.53 10.51
C VAL A 121 3.91 -5.61 11.51
N ILE A 122 4.25 -5.21 12.74
CA ILE A 122 4.55 -6.14 13.83
C ILE A 122 3.33 -7.01 14.16
N ASN A 123 2.13 -6.42 14.23
CA ASN A 123 0.89 -7.16 14.46
C ASN A 123 0.68 -8.23 13.37
N LEU A 124 0.84 -7.86 12.08
CA LEU A 124 0.72 -8.82 10.99
C LEU A 124 1.76 -9.95 11.10
N ALA A 125 3.00 -9.61 11.41
CA ALA A 125 4.07 -10.61 11.56
C ALA A 125 3.79 -11.59 12.71
N LEU A 126 3.36 -11.10 13.87
CA LEU A 126 3.11 -11.92 15.06
C LEU A 126 1.82 -12.73 14.98
N LYS A 127 0.75 -12.20 14.38
CA LYS A 127 -0.58 -12.82 14.37
C LYS A 127 -0.92 -13.49 13.06
N GLY A 128 -0.54 -12.89 11.93
CA GLY A 128 -0.76 -13.44 10.59
C GLY A 128 0.37 -14.35 10.10
N PHE A 129 1.53 -14.35 10.75
CA PHE A 129 2.77 -15.00 10.26
C PHE A 129 3.09 -14.57 8.83
N GLY A 130 2.92 -13.30 8.53
CA GLY A 130 3.15 -12.69 7.23
C GLY A 130 4.00 -11.43 7.32
N ALA A 131 4.30 -10.87 6.15
CA ALA A 131 4.97 -9.59 6.01
C ALA A 131 4.25 -8.76 4.92
N PRO A 132 4.43 -7.43 4.92
CA PRO A 132 3.84 -6.56 3.90
C PRO A 132 4.20 -6.99 2.48
N PHE A 133 3.35 -6.63 1.53
CA PHE A 133 3.50 -6.97 0.12
C PHE A 133 3.62 -8.49 -0.12
N PHE A 134 4.34 -8.87 -1.16
CA PHE A 134 4.55 -10.27 -1.55
C PHE A 134 5.73 -10.96 -0.81
N ILE A 135 6.36 -10.29 0.15
CA ILE A 135 7.54 -10.82 0.88
C ILE A 135 7.18 -12.15 1.57
N ALA A 136 6.13 -12.13 2.37
CA ALA A 136 5.61 -13.34 2.97
C ALA A 136 4.10 -13.24 3.13
N PHE A 137 3.36 -14.04 2.36
CA PHE A 137 1.89 -14.11 2.52
C PHE A 137 1.55 -14.66 3.90
N SER A 138 0.60 -14.01 4.59
CA SER A 138 0.12 -14.44 5.89
C SER A 138 -0.39 -15.88 5.82
N ARG A 139 0.05 -16.72 6.76
CA ARG A 139 -0.37 -18.12 6.86
C ARG A 139 -1.68 -18.27 7.62
N LYS A 140 -2.04 -17.27 8.42
CA LYS A 140 -3.29 -17.19 9.17
C LYS A 140 -3.94 -15.84 8.92
N LEU A 141 -5.25 -15.81 8.98
CA LEU A 141 -6.01 -14.58 8.98
C LEU A 141 -5.79 -13.85 10.30
N ALA A 142 -5.19 -12.67 10.25
CA ALA A 142 -5.06 -11.81 11.42
C ALA A 142 -6.41 -11.12 11.69
N VAL A 143 -6.98 -11.34 12.86
CA VAL A 143 -8.29 -10.78 13.27
C VAL A 143 -8.21 -10.08 14.62
N ASP A 144 -7.04 -10.12 15.27
CA ASP A 144 -6.81 -9.61 16.62
C ASP A 144 -6.15 -8.24 16.61
N TRP A 145 -6.11 -7.55 17.74
CA TRP A 145 -5.49 -6.26 17.97
C TRP A 145 -6.00 -5.21 16.98
N MET A 146 -5.13 -4.63 16.16
CA MET A 146 -5.51 -3.59 15.19
C MET A 146 -6.47 -4.12 14.12
N TYR A 147 -6.34 -5.41 13.74
CA TYR A 147 -7.24 -6.07 12.80
C TYR A 147 -8.64 -6.34 13.38
N ALA A 148 -8.82 -6.28 14.69
CA ALA A 148 -10.16 -6.32 15.28
C ALA A 148 -10.94 -5.00 15.07
N TRP A 149 -10.25 -3.88 14.90
CA TRP A 149 -10.85 -2.56 14.74
C TRP A 149 -11.15 -2.20 13.29
N THR A 150 -10.30 -2.63 12.37
CA THR A 150 -10.46 -2.44 10.92
C THR A 150 -9.81 -3.61 10.18
N ARG A 151 -10.39 -3.99 9.02
CA ARG A 151 -9.78 -5.06 8.19
C ARG A 151 -8.45 -4.64 7.55
N ASN A 152 -8.25 -3.33 7.35
CA ASN A 152 -7.09 -2.80 6.66
C ASN A 152 -6.33 -1.76 7.50
N PRO A 153 -5.83 -2.14 8.69
CA PRO A 153 -5.10 -1.20 9.56
C PRO A 153 -3.81 -0.70 8.89
N MET A 154 -3.18 -1.49 8.02
CA MET A 154 -1.99 -1.11 7.26
C MET A 154 -2.30 -0.01 6.25
N VAL A 155 -3.43 -0.11 5.55
CA VAL A 155 -3.90 0.93 4.61
C VAL A 155 -4.22 2.21 5.35
N PHE A 156 -4.94 2.11 6.48
CA PHE A 156 -5.28 3.28 7.31
C PHE A 156 -4.02 3.97 7.84
N ALA A 157 -3.09 3.23 8.41
CA ALA A 157 -1.84 3.77 8.94
C ALA A 157 -0.95 4.35 7.83
N GLY A 158 -0.82 3.65 6.69
CA GLY A 158 -0.03 4.10 5.55
C GLY A 158 -0.57 5.39 4.91
N LEU A 159 -1.90 5.51 4.74
CA LEU A 159 -2.52 6.75 4.26
C LEU A 159 -2.33 7.89 5.26
N SER A 160 -2.50 7.62 6.56
CA SER A 160 -2.26 8.62 7.60
C SER A 160 -0.80 9.09 7.60
N PHE A 161 0.15 8.18 7.42
CA PHE A 161 1.57 8.50 7.31
C PHE A 161 1.86 9.35 6.08
N LEU A 162 1.31 9.00 4.92
CA LEU A 162 1.50 9.76 3.68
C LEU A 162 0.93 11.18 3.79
N LEU A 163 -0.26 11.34 4.39
CA LEU A 163 -0.84 12.66 4.67
C LEU A 163 0.01 13.47 5.66
N SER A 164 0.56 12.82 6.68
CA SER A 164 1.45 13.45 7.65
C SER A 164 2.73 13.98 7.00
N LEU A 165 3.29 13.24 6.01
CA LEU A 165 4.42 13.71 5.20
C LEU A 165 4.06 14.98 4.43
N GLY A 166 2.89 15.03 3.78
CA GLY A 166 2.43 16.22 3.07
C GLY A 166 2.27 17.45 3.98
N ILE A 167 1.80 17.25 5.22
CA ILE A 167 1.72 18.31 6.23
C ILE A 167 3.13 18.74 6.68
N TRP A 168 4.03 17.80 6.90
CA TRP A 168 5.42 18.10 7.29
C TRP A 168 6.17 18.86 6.19
N PHE A 169 5.96 18.49 4.95
CA PHE A 169 6.50 19.21 3.78
C PHE A 169 5.78 20.55 3.52
N GLN A 170 4.72 20.87 4.28
CA GLN A 170 3.88 22.05 4.07
C GLN A 170 3.31 22.13 2.64
N SER A 171 3.13 21.00 1.97
CA SER A 171 2.69 20.91 0.58
C SER A 171 1.21 20.56 0.46
N ALA A 172 0.38 21.55 0.09
CA ALA A 172 -1.03 21.32 -0.21
C ALA A 172 -1.20 20.39 -1.43
N LEU A 173 -0.32 20.49 -2.44
CA LEU A 173 -0.36 19.62 -3.61
C LEU A 173 -0.12 18.15 -3.24
N PHE A 174 0.86 17.89 -2.36
CA PHE A 174 1.11 16.53 -1.88
C PHE A 174 -0.11 15.95 -1.14
N VAL A 175 -0.72 16.74 -0.23
CA VAL A 175 -1.92 16.31 0.51
C VAL A 175 -3.08 16.05 -0.43
N LEU A 176 -3.35 16.94 -1.39
CA LEU A 176 -4.43 16.77 -2.36
C LEU A 176 -4.19 15.56 -3.26
N TRP A 177 -2.98 15.36 -3.76
CA TRP A 177 -2.61 14.17 -4.53
C TRP A 177 -2.84 12.89 -3.71
N ALA A 178 -2.39 12.87 -2.45
CA ALA A 178 -2.58 11.71 -1.58
C ALA A 178 -4.06 11.39 -1.32
N LEU A 179 -4.91 12.42 -1.15
CA LEU A 179 -6.34 12.25 -0.90
C LEU A 179 -7.15 11.94 -2.16
N LEU A 180 -6.87 12.62 -3.27
CA LEU A 180 -7.75 12.60 -4.45
C LEU A 180 -7.33 11.55 -5.49
N LEU A 181 -6.07 11.12 -5.50
CA LEU A 181 -5.57 10.12 -6.44
C LEU A 181 -5.07 8.86 -5.74
N PHE A 182 -4.11 9.00 -4.83
CA PHE A 182 -3.47 7.84 -4.21
C PHE A 182 -4.44 7.04 -3.33
N ALA A 183 -5.19 7.69 -2.44
CA ALA A 183 -6.14 7.00 -1.57
C ALA A 183 -7.25 6.27 -2.36
N PRO A 184 -7.92 6.86 -3.36
CA PRO A 184 -8.89 6.14 -4.19
C PRO A 184 -8.28 4.94 -4.93
N ALA A 185 -7.06 5.06 -5.48
CA ALA A 185 -6.39 3.97 -6.17
C ALA A 185 -6.02 2.82 -5.21
N LEU A 186 -5.53 3.15 -4.02
CA LEU A 186 -5.22 2.16 -2.98
C LEU A 186 -6.49 1.46 -2.46
N LEU A 187 -7.58 2.21 -2.22
CA LEU A 187 -8.86 1.63 -1.81
C LEU A 187 -9.51 0.79 -2.90
N PHE A 188 -9.33 1.17 -4.17
CA PHE A 188 -9.74 0.36 -5.30
C PHE A 188 -8.99 -0.98 -5.33
N PHE A 189 -7.66 -0.96 -5.16
CA PHE A 189 -6.86 -2.18 -5.05
C PHE A 189 -7.38 -3.10 -3.92
N VAL A 190 -7.55 -2.56 -2.72
CA VAL A 190 -8.03 -3.32 -1.56
C VAL A 190 -9.38 -3.96 -1.85
N LYS A 191 -10.36 -3.17 -2.31
CA LYS A 191 -11.74 -3.61 -2.51
C LYS A 191 -11.89 -4.58 -3.68
N VAL A 192 -11.20 -4.31 -4.78
CA VAL A 192 -11.37 -5.08 -6.02
C VAL A 192 -10.50 -6.32 -6.05
N TYR A 193 -9.27 -6.25 -5.53
CA TYR A 193 -8.30 -7.32 -5.64
C TYR A 193 -8.03 -8.02 -4.30
N GLU A 194 -7.56 -7.30 -3.29
CA GLU A 194 -7.06 -7.88 -2.04
C GLU A 194 -8.16 -8.62 -1.26
N GLU A 195 -9.36 -8.03 -1.12
CA GLU A 195 -10.49 -8.71 -0.48
C GLU A 195 -10.86 -10.02 -1.20
N ARG A 196 -10.76 -10.04 -2.52
CA ARG A 196 -11.03 -11.27 -3.29
C ARG A 196 -9.95 -12.32 -3.13
N GLU A 197 -8.71 -11.90 -3.11
CA GLU A 197 -7.59 -12.79 -2.85
C GLU A 197 -7.73 -13.45 -1.45
N LEU A 198 -8.09 -12.65 -0.46
CA LEU A 198 -8.35 -13.14 0.90
C LEU A 198 -9.55 -14.09 0.97
N GLU A 199 -10.63 -13.84 0.20
CA GLU A 199 -11.76 -14.77 0.07
C GLU A 199 -11.33 -16.13 -0.50
N ILE A 200 -10.47 -16.14 -1.52
CA ILE A 200 -9.94 -17.38 -2.12
C ILE A 200 -9.04 -18.13 -1.13
N ARG A 201 -8.23 -17.40 -0.36
CA ARG A 201 -7.26 -18.00 0.56
C ARG A 201 -7.88 -18.51 1.86
N PHE A 202 -8.81 -17.77 2.42
CA PHE A 202 -9.35 -18.03 3.77
C PHE A 202 -10.83 -18.42 3.77
N GLY A 203 -11.52 -18.34 2.63
CA GLY A 203 -12.91 -18.82 2.48
C GLY A 203 -13.87 -18.24 3.50
N ALA A 204 -14.66 -19.13 4.12
CA ALA A 204 -15.69 -18.77 5.08
C ALA A 204 -15.18 -17.93 6.27
N SER A 205 -13.97 -18.20 6.76
CA SER A 205 -13.38 -17.46 7.87
C SER A 205 -13.17 -15.98 7.53
N TYR A 206 -12.79 -15.68 6.28
CA TYR A 206 -12.68 -14.29 5.84
C TYR A 206 -14.05 -13.63 5.67
N LEU A 207 -15.03 -14.33 5.12
CA LEU A 207 -16.39 -13.80 4.95
C LEU A 207 -17.03 -13.45 6.30
N GLU A 208 -16.88 -14.31 7.31
CA GLU A 208 -17.31 -14.03 8.68
C GLU A 208 -16.62 -12.79 9.25
N TYR A 209 -15.28 -12.72 9.16
CA TYR A 209 -14.52 -11.56 9.60
C TYR A 209 -14.97 -10.28 8.86
N LYS A 210 -15.18 -10.36 7.54
CA LYS A 210 -15.63 -9.25 6.70
C LYS A 210 -17.01 -8.72 7.12
N SER A 211 -17.91 -9.57 7.59
CA SER A 211 -19.27 -9.16 7.99
C SER A 211 -19.31 -8.31 9.27
N ARG A 212 -18.36 -8.52 10.20
CA ARG A 212 -18.33 -7.86 11.52
C ARG A 212 -17.32 -6.72 11.65
N THR A 213 -16.29 -6.69 10.81
CA THR A 213 -15.19 -5.72 10.91
C THR A 213 -15.25 -4.72 9.77
N PRO A 214 -15.19 -3.39 10.03
CA PRO A 214 -15.23 -2.36 8.98
C PRO A 214 -13.99 -2.41 8.07
N MET A 215 -14.14 -1.92 6.83
CA MET A 215 -13.07 -1.98 5.83
C MET A 215 -11.87 -1.09 6.19
N LEU A 216 -12.08 0.18 6.54
CA LEU A 216 -11.01 1.16 6.68
C LEU A 216 -11.05 1.90 8.03
N PHE A 217 -12.14 2.61 8.31
CA PHE A 217 -12.22 3.42 9.53
C PHE A 217 -12.38 2.55 10.76
N PRO A 218 -11.45 2.67 11.75
CA PRO A 218 -11.50 1.85 12.95
C PRO A 218 -12.81 2.03 13.71
N ARG A 219 -13.41 0.94 14.13
CA ARG A 219 -14.58 0.89 14.99
C ARG A 219 -14.36 -0.13 16.10
N ARG A 220 -14.86 0.18 17.31
CA ARG A 220 -14.79 -0.75 18.45
C ARG A 220 -15.30 -2.13 18.03
N PRO A 221 -14.55 -3.19 18.32
CA PRO A 221 -15.00 -4.56 18.08
C PRO A 221 -16.36 -4.78 18.73
N ARG A 222 -17.24 -5.51 18.03
CA ARG A 222 -18.48 -6.03 18.61
C ARG A 222 -18.19 -7.41 19.17
N ASP A 223 -18.51 -7.61 20.43
CA ASP A 223 -18.46 -8.91 21.12
C ASP A 223 -19.34 -9.92 20.42
#